data_0c3eed3df466a017538a7c88cd84b74b
#
_entry.id   0c3eed3df466a017538a7c88cd84b74b
#
_cell.length_a   1.000
_cell.length_b   1.000
_cell.length_c   1.000
_cell.angle_alpha   90.00
_cell.angle_beta   90.00
_cell.angle_gamma   90.00
#
_symmetry.space_group_name_H-M   'P 1'
#
loop_
_entity.id
_entity.type
_entity.pdbx_description
1 polymer ?
#
loop_
_entity_poly.entity_id
_entity_poly.type
_entity_poly.pdbx_seq_one_letter_code
_entity_poly.pdbx_strand_id
1 'polypeptide(L)'
;MFKKKILLLWVLIFILTTFSACQTYDNFVAAFITHKSEERSTIRIGVYEPLSGDKKAYGELEKMGIELAHEVYPTIMGKEVELVYADNQADIDTGKTVARDLVEKKVSIVLGSYGSVNSLVAAPILEEAKIPAIAITNTNPLVTKSNPYYSRICFVESFQGVALAKYAVEQMHITGAGVLFPRGDDRAIAVTKAFSDKYIQLGGTISLSVEFTSGAEDYTQQLKRFKDQGVRVIFVPANIRDSALIIHQAKNVRLNCTFLGTDDWEEDDFLYQVAAAGTNVIAFSSLFDAQAGTKETDTFLRAFRLKYGYDAVPERATVLGYDAYIMARSALIRAGTVVRGELIMEQLLKHRDFEGASGLISFDEIGDPIKSVAIKTVRDKKFTTIYTVVPKWG
;
A
#
# COMPACT_ATOMS: atom_id res chain seq x y z
N MET A 1 57.08 -9.11 -51.19
CA MET A 1 56.70 -8.33 -49.97
C MET A 1 55.20 -8.33 -49.72
N PHE A 2 54.34 -8.25 -50.72
CA PHE A 2 52.89 -8.21 -50.60
C PHE A 2 52.23 -9.43 -49.97
N LYS A 3 52.65 -10.65 -50.35
CA LYS A 3 52.06 -11.90 -49.84
C LYS A 3 52.30 -12.12 -48.33
N LYS A 4 53.45 -11.65 -47.80
CA LYS A 4 53.72 -11.71 -46.34
C LYS A 4 52.84 -10.75 -45.53
N LYS A 5 52.50 -9.59 -46.07
CA LYS A 5 51.60 -8.64 -45.37
C LYS A 5 50.14 -9.14 -45.35
N ILE A 6 49.67 -9.81 -46.39
CA ILE A 6 48.35 -10.43 -46.46
C ILE A 6 48.23 -11.57 -45.45
N LEU A 7 49.27 -12.43 -45.35
CA LEU A 7 49.28 -13.53 -44.39
C LEU A 7 49.26 -13.03 -42.95
N LEU A 8 50.00 -11.96 -42.66
CA LEU A 8 50.00 -11.32 -41.30
C LEU A 8 48.61 -10.72 -40.97
N LEU A 9 47.92 -10.13 -41.93
CA LEU A 9 46.57 -9.59 -41.76
C LEU A 9 45.57 -10.68 -41.43
N TRP A 10 45.63 -11.83 -42.13
CA TRP A 10 44.75 -12.96 -41.85
C TRP A 10 45.00 -13.63 -40.49
N VAL A 11 46.27 -13.71 -40.08
CA VAL A 11 46.61 -14.19 -38.73
C VAL A 11 46.13 -13.23 -37.65
N LEU A 12 46.21 -11.90 -37.87
CA LEU A 12 45.71 -10.90 -36.93
C LEU A 12 44.18 -10.94 -36.80
N ILE A 13 43.49 -11.09 -37.91
CA ILE A 13 42.01 -11.24 -37.94
C ILE A 13 41.59 -12.53 -37.22
N PHE A 14 42.30 -13.63 -37.44
CA PHE A 14 42.05 -14.93 -36.78
C PHE A 14 42.27 -14.84 -35.25
N ILE A 15 43.30 -14.14 -34.79
CA ILE A 15 43.58 -13.92 -33.36
C ILE A 15 42.48 -13.03 -32.76
N LEU A 16 42.05 -11.95 -33.44
CA LEU A 16 40.98 -11.06 -32.97
C LEU A 16 39.64 -11.78 -32.88
N THR A 17 39.30 -12.65 -33.83
CA THR A 17 38.02 -13.40 -33.80
C THR A 17 38.02 -14.50 -32.73
N THR A 18 39.18 -15.15 -32.46
CA THR A 18 39.27 -16.12 -31.37
C THR A 18 39.21 -15.46 -29.98
N PHE A 19 39.79 -14.26 -29.79
CA PHE A 19 39.68 -13.50 -28.56
C PHE A 19 38.25 -13.05 -28.28
N SER A 20 37.52 -12.55 -29.30
CA SER A 20 36.11 -12.18 -29.16
C SER A 20 35.19 -13.38 -28.88
N ALA A 21 35.50 -14.54 -29.49
CA ALA A 21 34.71 -15.76 -29.25
C ALA A 21 34.91 -16.31 -27.82
N CYS A 22 36.15 -16.26 -27.29
CA CYS A 22 36.45 -16.64 -25.91
C CYS A 22 35.70 -15.72 -24.92
N GLN A 23 35.76 -14.40 -25.11
CA GLN A 23 35.10 -13.45 -24.21
C GLN A 23 33.56 -13.58 -24.25
N THR A 24 33.00 -13.87 -25.42
CA THR A 24 31.54 -14.15 -25.55
C THR A 24 31.19 -15.48 -24.91
N TYR A 25 32.02 -16.50 -25.05
CA TYR A 25 31.83 -17.80 -24.41
C TYR A 25 31.97 -17.71 -22.88
N ASP A 26 33.00 -17.00 -22.36
CA ASP A 26 33.18 -16.80 -20.93
C ASP A 26 32.01 -15.98 -20.31
N ASN A 27 31.52 -14.97 -21.01
CA ASN A 27 30.32 -14.21 -20.58
C ASN A 27 29.05 -15.07 -20.62
N PHE A 28 28.90 -15.94 -21.63
CA PHE A 28 27.79 -16.89 -21.73
C PHE A 28 27.87 -17.94 -20.64
N VAL A 29 29.06 -18.53 -20.43
CA VAL A 29 29.29 -19.52 -19.37
C VAL A 29 29.12 -18.90 -18.00
N ALA A 30 29.64 -17.69 -17.76
CA ALA A 30 29.42 -16.95 -16.51
C ALA A 30 27.94 -16.65 -16.29
N ALA A 31 27.21 -16.20 -17.32
CA ALA A 31 25.78 -15.94 -17.22
C ALA A 31 24.93 -17.21 -16.99
N PHE A 32 25.32 -18.36 -17.57
CA PHE A 32 24.55 -19.60 -17.42
C PHE A 32 24.98 -20.46 -16.22
N ILE A 33 26.30 -20.52 -15.91
CA ILE A 33 26.83 -21.39 -14.85
C ILE A 33 26.69 -20.70 -13.48
N THR A 34 26.95 -19.40 -13.38
CA THR A 34 26.69 -18.64 -12.14
C THR A 34 25.21 -18.60 -11.81
N HIS A 35 24.31 -18.49 -12.81
CA HIS A 35 22.88 -18.58 -12.56
C HIS A 35 22.44 -19.95 -11.99
N LYS A 36 23.06 -21.04 -12.43
CA LYS A 36 22.70 -22.39 -11.97
C LYS A 36 23.29 -22.73 -10.59
N SER A 37 24.43 -22.11 -10.21
CA SER A 37 25.08 -22.35 -8.91
C SER A 37 24.49 -21.50 -7.77
N GLU A 38 23.77 -20.40 -8.07
CA GLU A 38 23.13 -19.54 -7.09
C GLU A 38 21.65 -19.90 -6.79
N GLU A 39 21.08 -20.87 -7.53
CA GLU A 39 19.71 -21.33 -7.29
C GLU A 39 19.59 -22.10 -5.98
N ARG A 40 19.04 -21.46 -4.97
CA ARG A 40 18.76 -22.07 -3.66
C ARG A 40 17.67 -23.13 -3.79
N SER A 41 17.76 -24.18 -2.96
CA SER A 41 16.71 -25.20 -2.85
C SER A 41 15.46 -24.66 -2.18
N THR A 42 15.60 -23.64 -1.33
CA THR A 42 14.51 -22.98 -0.58
C THR A 42 14.53 -21.48 -0.87
N ILE A 43 13.36 -20.88 -1.02
CA ILE A 43 13.18 -19.45 -1.22
C ILE A 43 12.90 -18.81 0.13
N ARG A 44 13.72 -17.84 0.54
CA ARG A 44 13.54 -17.12 1.80
C ARG A 44 12.86 -15.78 1.56
N ILE A 45 11.74 -15.56 2.25
CA ILE A 45 11.02 -14.28 2.29
C ILE A 45 11.18 -13.73 3.70
N GLY A 46 11.74 -12.52 3.83
CA GLY A 46 11.85 -11.83 5.11
C GLY A 46 10.50 -11.27 5.55
N VAL A 47 10.15 -11.47 6.82
CA VAL A 47 8.99 -10.86 7.48
C VAL A 47 9.53 -9.91 8.54
N TYR A 48 9.54 -8.62 8.23
CA TYR A 48 10.17 -7.56 9.02
C TYR A 48 9.10 -6.75 9.74
N GLU A 49 8.70 -7.19 10.94
CA GLU A 49 7.55 -6.67 11.68
C GLU A 49 7.85 -6.46 13.17
N PRO A 50 7.12 -5.58 13.87
CA PRO A 50 7.14 -5.55 15.33
C PRO A 50 6.36 -6.75 15.87
N LEU A 51 7.07 -7.82 16.23
CA LEU A 51 6.48 -9.06 16.77
C LEU A 51 6.52 -9.08 18.31
N SER A 52 7.11 -8.06 18.93
CA SER A 52 7.10 -7.80 20.37
C SER A 52 6.99 -6.30 20.65
N GLY A 53 6.88 -5.90 21.92
CA GLY A 53 6.73 -4.51 22.34
C GLY A 53 5.33 -3.93 22.11
N ASP A 54 5.21 -2.59 22.20
CA ASP A 54 3.92 -1.87 22.20
C ASP A 54 3.16 -1.95 20.88
N LYS A 55 3.85 -2.21 19.79
CA LYS A 55 3.25 -2.31 18.44
C LYS A 55 3.01 -3.74 17.97
N LYS A 56 3.25 -4.73 18.85
CA LYS A 56 3.08 -6.15 18.53
C LYS A 56 1.74 -6.48 17.88
N ALA A 57 0.65 -5.97 18.43
CA ALA A 57 -0.69 -6.29 17.93
C ALA A 57 -0.86 -5.94 16.43
N TYR A 58 -0.29 -4.84 16.00
CA TYR A 58 -0.35 -4.42 14.59
C TYR A 58 0.55 -5.25 13.68
N GLY A 59 1.78 -5.56 14.10
CA GLY A 59 2.68 -6.42 13.33
C GLY A 59 2.15 -7.85 13.21
N GLU A 60 1.49 -8.37 14.25
CA GLU A 60 0.84 -9.67 14.20
C GLU A 60 -0.32 -9.72 13.19
N LEU A 61 -1.07 -8.63 12.98
CA LEU A 61 -2.11 -8.56 11.95
C LEU A 61 -1.53 -8.65 10.53
N GLU A 62 -0.44 -7.93 10.23
CA GLU A 62 0.24 -8.00 8.95
C GLU A 62 0.83 -9.41 8.73
N LYS A 63 1.53 -9.94 9.73
CA LYS A 63 2.07 -11.31 9.73
C LYS A 63 1.00 -12.37 9.50
N MET A 64 -0.17 -12.24 10.14
CA MET A 64 -1.31 -13.15 9.96
C MET A 64 -1.72 -13.27 8.49
N GLY A 65 -1.73 -12.16 7.76
CA GLY A 65 -2.01 -12.14 6.32
C GLY A 65 -0.92 -12.84 5.50
N ILE A 66 0.36 -12.55 5.80
CA ILE A 66 1.51 -13.19 5.15
C ILE A 66 1.48 -14.70 5.35
N GLU A 67 1.26 -15.16 6.59
CA GLU A 67 1.21 -16.59 6.92
C GLU A 67 0.03 -17.29 6.23
N LEU A 68 -1.14 -16.66 6.19
CA LEU A 68 -2.29 -17.21 5.49
C LEU A 68 -2.03 -17.36 3.99
N ALA A 69 -1.40 -16.37 3.36
CA ALA A 69 -1.02 -16.44 1.95
C ALA A 69 0.05 -17.53 1.71
N HIS A 70 1.01 -17.68 2.62
CA HIS A 70 2.01 -18.75 2.56
C HIS A 70 1.37 -20.14 2.69
N GLU A 71 0.38 -20.32 3.55
CA GLU A 71 -0.35 -21.58 3.66
C GLU A 71 -1.12 -21.92 2.37
N VAL A 72 -1.71 -20.91 1.71
CA VAL A 72 -2.42 -21.08 0.43
C VAL A 72 -1.43 -21.35 -0.71
N TYR A 73 -0.26 -20.70 -0.69
CA TYR A 73 0.76 -20.76 -1.74
C TYR A 73 2.15 -21.08 -1.17
N PRO A 74 2.39 -22.31 -0.67
CA PRO A 74 3.62 -22.64 0.07
C PRO A 74 4.87 -22.76 -0.83
N THR A 75 4.69 -22.74 -2.16
CA THR A 75 5.79 -22.93 -3.10
C THR A 75 5.85 -21.81 -4.16
N ILE A 76 7.07 -21.52 -4.61
CA ILE A 76 7.37 -20.59 -5.70
C ILE A 76 8.31 -21.30 -6.67
N MET A 77 7.97 -21.35 -7.97
CA MET A 77 8.76 -22.04 -9.00
C MET A 77 9.14 -23.49 -8.60
N GLY A 78 8.22 -24.20 -7.92
CA GLY A 78 8.42 -25.58 -7.47
C GLY A 78 9.35 -25.74 -6.25
N LYS A 79 9.76 -24.64 -5.62
CA LYS A 79 10.62 -24.65 -4.42
C LYS A 79 9.80 -24.24 -3.19
N GLU A 80 10.09 -24.84 -2.05
CA GLU A 80 9.53 -24.49 -0.74
C GLU A 80 9.88 -23.03 -0.39
N VAL A 81 8.95 -22.33 0.25
CA VAL A 81 9.16 -21.01 0.80
C VAL A 81 9.41 -21.10 2.31
N GLU A 82 10.45 -20.43 2.78
CA GLU A 82 10.77 -20.23 4.19
C GLU A 82 10.48 -18.78 4.57
N LEU A 83 9.59 -18.53 5.53
CA LEU A 83 9.39 -17.21 6.12
C LEU A 83 10.46 -16.98 7.19
N VAL A 84 11.26 -15.94 7.01
CA VAL A 84 12.34 -15.55 7.91
C VAL A 84 11.90 -14.34 8.72
N TYR A 85 11.52 -14.57 9.97
CA TYR A 85 11.03 -13.52 10.84
C TYR A 85 12.15 -12.64 11.40
N ALA A 86 11.89 -11.34 11.43
CA ALA A 86 12.78 -10.31 11.96
C ALA A 86 11.94 -9.33 12.80
N ASP A 87 12.00 -9.49 14.11
CA ASP A 87 11.29 -8.66 15.08
C ASP A 87 12.01 -7.32 15.28
N ASN A 88 11.48 -6.25 14.70
CA ASN A 88 12.05 -4.91 14.80
C ASN A 88 11.57 -4.14 16.04
N GLN A 89 10.63 -4.67 16.82
CA GLN A 89 10.09 -4.11 18.07
C GLN A 89 9.53 -2.69 17.94
N ALA A 90 9.33 -2.18 16.73
CA ALA A 90 9.06 -0.78 16.40
C ALA A 90 10.17 0.18 16.92
N ASP A 91 11.40 -0.31 17.10
CA ASP A 91 12.57 0.41 17.57
C ASP A 91 13.60 0.60 16.44
N ILE A 92 14.21 1.79 16.37
CA ILE A 92 15.11 2.16 15.28
C ILE A 92 16.40 1.31 15.26
N ASP A 93 17.02 1.09 16.39
CA ASP A 93 18.32 0.40 16.45
C ASP A 93 18.16 -1.12 16.33
N THR A 94 17.11 -1.66 16.93
CA THR A 94 16.68 -3.05 16.72
C THR A 94 16.33 -3.26 15.24
N GLY A 95 15.56 -2.35 14.64
CA GLY A 95 15.20 -2.40 13.23
C GLY A 95 16.39 -2.46 12.28
N LYS A 96 17.43 -1.63 12.51
CA LYS A 96 18.69 -1.69 11.74
C LYS A 96 19.38 -3.05 11.87
N THR A 97 19.42 -3.56 13.11
CA THR A 97 20.12 -4.83 13.40
C THR A 97 19.44 -5.98 12.67
N VAL A 98 18.13 -6.15 12.84
CA VAL A 98 17.40 -7.27 12.23
C VAL A 98 17.23 -7.13 10.71
N ALA A 99 17.30 -5.90 10.16
CA ALA A 99 17.37 -5.71 8.71
C ALA A 99 18.70 -6.26 8.13
N ARG A 100 19.85 -6.04 8.83
CA ARG A 100 21.14 -6.66 8.44
C ARG A 100 21.09 -8.18 8.56
N ASP A 101 20.46 -8.72 9.60
CA ASP A 101 20.27 -10.17 9.76
C ASP A 101 19.52 -10.78 8.57
N LEU A 102 18.49 -10.09 8.05
CA LEU A 102 17.79 -10.53 6.84
C LEU A 102 18.69 -10.55 5.61
N VAL A 103 19.59 -9.55 5.48
CA VAL A 103 20.61 -9.52 4.41
C VAL A 103 21.56 -10.71 4.53
N GLU A 104 22.08 -10.97 5.73
CA GLU A 104 22.99 -12.12 6.01
C GLU A 104 22.30 -13.47 5.73
N LYS A 105 21.03 -13.59 6.07
CA LYS A 105 20.19 -14.76 5.75
C LYS A 105 19.84 -14.85 4.28
N LYS A 106 20.24 -13.86 3.48
CA LYS A 106 20.06 -13.81 2.02
C LYS A 106 18.60 -14.00 1.62
N VAL A 107 17.68 -13.28 2.21
CA VAL A 107 16.27 -13.31 1.78
C VAL A 107 16.14 -12.75 0.35
N SER A 108 15.15 -13.23 -0.39
CA SER A 108 14.91 -12.81 -1.79
C SER A 108 14.13 -11.50 -1.89
N ILE A 109 13.28 -11.25 -0.90
CA ILE A 109 12.43 -10.07 -0.76
C ILE A 109 12.01 -9.93 0.69
N VAL A 110 11.74 -8.70 1.14
CA VAL A 110 11.26 -8.39 2.50
C VAL A 110 9.82 -7.89 2.44
N LEU A 111 8.98 -8.35 3.36
CA LEU A 111 7.61 -7.90 3.59
C LEU A 111 7.54 -7.20 4.95
N GLY A 112 6.89 -6.04 4.99
CA GLY A 112 6.77 -5.22 6.20
C GLY A 112 7.54 -3.90 6.07
N SER A 113 7.53 -3.08 7.09
CA SER A 113 7.09 -3.22 8.48
C SER A 113 5.79 -2.45 8.73
N TYR A 114 5.09 -2.80 9.82
CA TYR A 114 4.14 -1.85 10.40
C TYR A 114 4.88 -0.60 10.87
N GLY A 115 4.38 0.57 10.46
CA GLY A 115 4.98 1.86 10.80
C GLY A 115 6.12 2.28 9.86
N SER A 116 5.97 3.45 9.24
CA SER A 116 6.89 3.94 8.20
C SER A 116 8.33 4.17 8.69
N VAL A 117 8.54 4.44 9.98
CA VAL A 117 9.87 4.72 10.54
C VAL A 117 10.80 3.51 10.35
N ASN A 118 10.34 2.30 10.66
CA ASN A 118 11.17 1.10 10.52
C ASN A 118 11.46 0.77 9.06
N SER A 119 10.51 0.98 8.14
CA SER A 119 10.76 0.83 6.70
C SER A 119 11.81 1.82 6.20
N LEU A 120 11.75 3.09 6.64
CA LEU A 120 12.77 4.10 6.31
C LEU A 120 14.15 3.76 6.88
N VAL A 121 14.19 3.12 8.04
CA VAL A 121 15.43 2.66 8.68
C VAL A 121 16.05 1.46 7.94
N ALA A 122 15.22 0.51 7.48
CA ALA A 122 15.67 -0.66 6.74
C ALA A 122 16.07 -0.33 5.28
N ALA A 123 15.46 0.71 4.69
CA ALA A 123 15.59 1.03 3.28
C ALA A 123 17.05 1.15 2.78
N PRO A 124 17.96 1.93 3.39
CA PRO A 124 19.34 2.02 2.91
C PRO A 124 20.10 0.70 3.03
N ILE A 125 19.78 -0.14 4.01
CA ILE A 125 20.40 -1.46 4.23
C ILE A 125 19.97 -2.43 3.13
N LEU A 126 18.69 -2.44 2.80
CA LEU A 126 18.14 -3.32 1.77
C LEU A 126 18.52 -2.84 0.36
N GLU A 127 18.62 -1.53 0.13
CA GLU A 127 19.10 -0.95 -1.12
C GLU A 127 20.55 -1.32 -1.40
N GLU A 128 21.45 -1.17 -0.42
CA GLU A 128 22.86 -1.56 -0.54
C GLU A 128 23.00 -3.05 -0.89
N ALA A 129 22.16 -3.89 -0.27
CA ALA A 129 22.11 -5.33 -0.53
C ALA A 129 21.30 -5.70 -1.78
N LYS A 130 20.66 -4.74 -2.45
CA LYS A 130 19.78 -4.94 -3.60
C LYS A 130 18.66 -5.94 -3.32
N ILE A 131 18.08 -5.90 -2.14
CA ILE A 131 16.95 -6.73 -1.72
C ILE A 131 15.67 -5.91 -1.81
N PRO A 132 14.70 -6.28 -2.68
CA PRO A 132 13.41 -5.62 -2.76
C PRO A 132 12.61 -5.73 -1.46
N ALA A 133 11.75 -4.73 -1.20
CA ALA A 133 10.84 -4.74 -0.08
C ALA A 133 9.43 -4.26 -0.48
N ILE A 134 8.42 -4.81 0.18
CA ILE A 134 7.02 -4.38 0.08
C ILE A 134 6.56 -3.93 1.45
N ALA A 135 6.37 -2.62 1.61
CA ALA A 135 5.76 -2.04 2.79
C ALA A 135 4.24 -2.32 2.81
N ILE A 136 3.69 -2.67 3.96
CA ILE A 136 2.30 -3.16 4.07
C ILE A 136 1.33 -2.05 4.44
N THR A 137 1.49 -1.40 5.60
CA THR A 137 0.59 -0.31 6.04
C THR A 137 1.28 1.06 6.17
N ASN A 138 2.35 1.27 5.44
CA ASN A 138 3.15 2.49 5.49
C ASN A 138 2.61 3.60 4.60
N THR A 139 2.06 4.64 5.19
CA THR A 139 1.43 5.76 4.47
C THR A 139 2.37 6.94 4.17
N ASN A 140 3.57 6.99 4.78
CA ASN A 140 4.54 8.07 4.54
C ASN A 140 5.11 7.99 3.11
N PRO A 141 5.00 9.07 2.31
CA PRO A 141 5.49 9.08 0.92
C PRO A 141 6.99 8.79 0.78
N LEU A 142 7.80 9.10 1.80
CA LEU A 142 9.25 8.90 1.75
C LEU A 142 9.66 7.41 1.71
N VAL A 143 8.76 6.48 2.05
CA VAL A 143 9.07 5.04 2.04
C VAL A 143 9.43 4.57 0.64
N THR A 144 8.78 5.08 -0.39
CA THR A 144 9.03 4.74 -1.80
C THR A 144 9.79 5.81 -2.56
N LYS A 145 9.48 7.09 -2.31
CA LYS A 145 9.96 8.22 -3.11
C LYS A 145 11.49 8.33 -3.23
N SER A 146 12.22 7.90 -2.21
CA SER A 146 13.69 7.97 -2.18
C SER A 146 14.36 6.60 -2.04
N ASN A 147 13.61 5.53 -2.21
CA ASN A 147 14.06 4.15 -1.96
C ASN A 147 13.69 3.24 -3.13
N PRO A 148 14.56 3.10 -4.14
CA PRO A 148 14.24 2.37 -5.37
C PRO A 148 14.04 0.86 -5.17
N TYR A 149 14.36 0.33 -3.99
CA TYR A 149 14.12 -1.06 -3.61
C TYR A 149 12.89 -1.25 -2.70
N TYR A 150 12.11 -0.17 -2.46
CA TYR A 150 10.84 -0.24 -1.75
C TYR A 150 9.66 0.02 -2.68
N SER A 151 8.65 -0.82 -2.59
CA SER A 151 7.27 -0.55 -3.01
C SER A 151 6.36 -0.59 -1.80
N ARG A 152 5.09 -0.24 -1.96
CA ARG A 152 4.08 -0.43 -0.89
C ARG A 152 2.79 -1.01 -1.43
N ILE A 153 2.04 -1.66 -0.56
CA ILE A 153 0.74 -2.23 -0.92
C ILE A 153 -0.44 -1.37 -0.43
N CYS A 154 -0.23 -0.52 0.56
CA CYS A 154 -1.22 0.44 1.04
C CYS A 154 -1.17 1.75 0.26
N PHE A 155 -2.27 2.49 0.27
CA PHE A 155 -2.32 3.83 -0.30
C PHE A 155 -1.41 4.81 0.43
N VAL A 156 -0.92 5.80 -0.31
CA VAL A 156 -0.49 7.06 0.28
C VAL A 156 -1.74 7.74 0.84
N GLU A 157 -1.64 8.25 2.04
CA GLU A 157 -2.75 8.88 2.75
C GLU A 157 -3.52 9.89 1.89
N SER A 158 -2.79 10.74 1.17
CA SER A 158 -3.36 11.75 0.28
C SER A 158 -4.28 11.19 -0.81
N PHE A 159 -4.11 9.92 -1.20
CA PHE A 159 -4.94 9.30 -2.24
C PHE A 159 -6.41 9.16 -1.81
N GLN A 160 -6.68 9.01 -0.51
CA GLN A 160 -8.03 8.99 0.03
C GLN A 160 -8.78 10.29 -0.28
N GLY A 161 -8.11 11.44 -0.10
CA GLY A 161 -8.65 12.74 -0.48
C GLY A 161 -8.98 12.83 -1.97
N VAL A 162 -8.09 12.33 -2.83
CA VAL A 162 -8.32 12.26 -4.28
C VAL A 162 -9.56 11.43 -4.62
N ALA A 163 -9.71 10.25 -4.01
CA ALA A 163 -10.84 9.36 -4.25
C ALA A 163 -12.17 9.97 -3.80
N LEU A 164 -12.19 10.60 -2.63
CA LEU A 164 -13.38 11.27 -2.10
C LEU A 164 -13.77 12.51 -2.91
N ALA A 165 -12.80 13.27 -3.42
CA ALA A 165 -13.07 14.38 -4.34
C ALA A 165 -13.73 13.90 -5.65
N LYS A 166 -13.22 12.80 -6.23
CA LYS A 166 -13.84 12.17 -7.42
C LYS A 166 -15.26 11.70 -7.11
N TYR A 167 -15.47 11.02 -6.01
CA TYR A 167 -16.80 10.58 -5.59
C TYR A 167 -17.78 11.74 -5.45
N ALA A 168 -17.38 12.83 -4.78
CA ALA A 168 -18.24 13.98 -4.58
C ALA A 168 -18.63 14.68 -5.90
N VAL A 169 -17.69 14.84 -6.84
CA VAL A 169 -17.96 15.50 -8.13
C VAL A 169 -18.66 14.55 -9.11
N GLU A 170 -18.13 13.34 -9.30
CA GLU A 170 -18.56 12.42 -10.37
C GLU A 170 -19.83 11.65 -10.01
N GLN A 171 -20.08 11.35 -8.72
CA GLN A 171 -21.23 10.55 -8.28
C GLN A 171 -22.29 11.34 -7.53
N MET A 172 -21.87 12.24 -6.63
CA MET A 172 -22.83 13.08 -5.93
C MET A 172 -23.25 14.30 -6.76
N HIS A 173 -22.50 14.64 -7.83
CA HIS A 173 -22.72 15.81 -8.69
C HIS A 173 -22.76 17.13 -7.90
N ILE A 174 -21.92 17.24 -6.88
CA ILE A 174 -21.81 18.44 -6.05
C ILE A 174 -20.55 19.19 -6.43
N THR A 175 -20.71 20.48 -6.74
CA THR A 175 -19.61 21.35 -7.19
C THR A 175 -19.12 22.33 -6.14
N GLY A 176 -19.77 22.42 -4.96
CA GLY A 176 -19.35 23.23 -3.83
C GLY A 176 -19.12 22.38 -2.58
N ALA A 177 -17.90 22.30 -2.09
CA ALA A 177 -17.54 21.57 -0.88
C ALA A 177 -16.92 22.47 0.18
N GLY A 178 -17.02 22.05 1.45
CA GLY A 178 -16.26 22.59 2.56
C GLY A 178 -15.21 21.60 3.03
N VAL A 179 -14.20 22.07 3.73
CA VAL A 179 -13.22 21.24 4.44
C VAL A 179 -13.10 21.69 5.88
N LEU A 180 -13.11 20.73 6.81
CA LEU A 180 -13.04 20.96 8.26
C LEU A 180 -12.02 19.99 8.84
N PHE A 181 -10.86 20.48 9.28
CA PHE A 181 -9.73 19.64 9.63
C PHE A 181 -9.02 20.10 10.91
N PRO A 182 -8.38 19.20 11.68
CA PRO A 182 -7.67 19.53 12.89
C PRO A 182 -6.42 20.36 12.60
N ARG A 183 -6.23 21.43 13.40
CA ARG A 183 -5.07 22.29 13.31
C ARG A 183 -3.80 21.57 13.75
N GLY A 184 -2.71 21.72 12.98
CA GLY A 184 -1.41 21.16 13.32
C GLY A 184 -1.29 19.65 13.13
N ASP A 185 -2.27 19.01 12.51
CA ASP A 185 -2.20 17.62 12.09
C ASP A 185 -1.72 17.56 10.63
N ASP A 186 -0.43 17.24 10.45
CA ASP A 186 0.21 17.19 9.12
C ASP A 186 -0.46 16.19 8.19
N ARG A 187 -0.96 15.06 8.72
CA ARG A 187 -1.70 14.05 7.96
C ARG A 187 -3.02 14.63 7.44
N ALA A 188 -3.82 15.19 8.32
CA ALA A 188 -5.10 15.79 7.97
C ALA A 188 -4.93 16.96 6.98
N ILE A 189 -3.89 17.77 7.14
CA ILE A 189 -3.53 18.87 6.24
C ILE A 189 -3.19 18.32 4.84
N ALA A 190 -2.35 17.28 4.74
CA ALA A 190 -1.95 16.69 3.47
C ALA A 190 -3.14 16.06 2.71
N VAL A 191 -4.00 15.33 3.42
CA VAL A 191 -5.21 14.71 2.84
C VAL A 191 -6.23 15.78 2.42
N THR A 192 -6.41 16.82 3.24
CA THR A 192 -7.28 17.96 2.91
C THR A 192 -6.79 18.69 1.65
N LYS A 193 -5.47 18.88 1.54
CA LYS A 193 -4.88 19.49 0.35
C LYS A 193 -5.14 18.64 -0.90
N ALA A 194 -4.90 17.34 -0.81
CA ALA A 194 -5.13 16.40 -1.92
C ALA A 194 -6.60 16.36 -2.36
N PHE A 195 -7.53 16.35 -1.40
CA PHE A 195 -8.96 16.48 -1.66
C PHE A 195 -9.26 17.79 -2.40
N SER A 196 -8.80 18.91 -1.88
CA SER A 196 -9.08 20.24 -2.41
C SER A 196 -8.52 20.44 -3.82
N ASP A 197 -7.25 20.08 -4.04
CA ASP A 197 -6.59 20.17 -5.32
C ASP A 197 -7.33 19.35 -6.38
N LYS A 198 -7.68 18.09 -6.03
CA LYS A 198 -8.42 17.22 -6.95
C LYS A 198 -9.84 17.71 -7.21
N TYR A 199 -10.52 18.20 -6.19
CA TYR A 199 -11.88 18.73 -6.28
C TYR A 199 -11.93 19.92 -7.26
N ILE A 200 -10.97 20.85 -7.13
CA ILE A 200 -10.82 22.01 -8.03
C ILE A 200 -10.45 21.56 -9.45
N GLN A 201 -9.52 20.62 -9.60
CA GLN A 201 -9.15 20.04 -10.90
C GLN A 201 -10.35 19.45 -11.65
N LEU A 202 -11.32 18.89 -10.92
CA LEU A 202 -12.56 18.33 -11.47
C LEU A 202 -13.66 19.38 -11.71
N GLY A 203 -13.36 20.68 -11.57
CA GLY A 203 -14.31 21.78 -11.77
C GLY A 203 -15.14 22.15 -10.55
N GLY A 204 -14.83 21.58 -9.39
CA GLY A 204 -15.47 21.94 -8.12
C GLY A 204 -14.84 23.18 -7.47
N THR A 205 -15.48 23.66 -6.40
CA THR A 205 -15.02 24.83 -5.62
C THR A 205 -15.00 24.47 -4.14
N ILE A 206 -13.93 24.81 -3.45
CA ILE A 206 -13.87 24.76 -1.98
C ILE A 206 -14.46 26.08 -1.44
N SER A 207 -15.73 26.03 -1.06
CA SER A 207 -16.50 27.20 -0.63
C SER A 207 -16.05 27.71 0.74
N LEU A 208 -15.56 26.84 1.61
CA LEU A 208 -15.11 27.18 2.96
C LEU A 208 -14.07 26.17 3.46
N SER A 209 -12.96 26.68 3.99
CA SER A 209 -11.91 25.92 4.68
C SER A 209 -11.83 26.37 6.13
N VAL A 210 -11.96 25.45 7.07
CA VAL A 210 -12.00 25.74 8.52
C VAL A 210 -11.10 24.76 9.26
N GLU A 211 -10.24 25.31 10.09
CA GLU A 211 -9.49 24.52 11.08
C GLU A 211 -10.25 24.46 12.41
N PHE A 212 -10.01 23.38 13.16
CA PHE A 212 -10.50 23.23 14.51
C PHE A 212 -9.40 22.70 15.45
N THR A 213 -9.61 22.82 16.76
CA THR A 213 -8.72 22.22 17.76
C THR A 213 -9.21 20.80 18.06
N SER A 214 -8.37 19.79 17.82
CA SER A 214 -8.70 18.40 18.11
C SER A 214 -9.00 18.20 19.60
N GLY A 215 -10.01 17.38 19.89
CA GLY A 215 -10.47 17.14 21.25
C GLY A 215 -11.38 18.22 21.83
N ALA A 216 -11.79 19.22 21.06
CA ALA A 216 -12.79 20.19 21.51
C ALA A 216 -14.15 19.51 21.80
N GLU A 217 -14.94 20.12 22.66
CA GLU A 217 -16.29 19.63 23.02
C GLU A 217 -17.40 20.28 22.21
N ASP A 218 -17.13 21.39 21.52
CA ASP A 218 -18.12 22.14 20.75
C ASP A 218 -17.55 22.64 19.41
N TYR A 219 -18.18 22.23 18.34
CA TYR A 219 -17.90 22.60 16.95
C TYR A 219 -19.03 23.43 16.33
N THR A 220 -20.00 23.87 17.14
CA THR A 220 -21.20 24.56 16.69
C THR A 220 -20.91 25.81 15.87
N GLN A 221 -19.87 26.59 16.25
CA GLN A 221 -19.51 27.80 15.56
C GLN A 221 -19.01 27.52 14.14
N GLN A 222 -18.15 26.51 13.99
CA GLN A 222 -17.63 26.06 12.68
C GLN A 222 -18.77 25.57 11.80
N LEU A 223 -19.66 24.74 12.35
CA LEU A 223 -20.81 24.15 11.63
C LEU A 223 -21.81 25.22 11.16
N LYS A 224 -22.06 26.26 11.95
CA LYS A 224 -22.90 27.39 11.54
C LYS A 224 -22.31 28.11 10.33
N ARG A 225 -20.99 28.31 10.25
CA ARG A 225 -20.34 28.93 9.09
C ARG A 225 -20.59 28.14 7.81
N PHE A 226 -20.51 26.78 7.85
CA PHE A 226 -20.83 25.94 6.69
C PHE A 226 -22.31 26.03 6.31
N LYS A 227 -23.21 26.07 7.29
CA LYS A 227 -24.64 26.26 7.06
C LYS A 227 -24.93 27.57 6.37
N ASP A 228 -24.37 28.69 6.85
CA ASP A 228 -24.57 30.03 6.32
C ASP A 228 -24.06 30.16 4.87
N GLN A 229 -23.05 29.39 4.51
CA GLN A 229 -22.53 29.27 3.14
C GLN A 229 -23.28 28.26 2.26
N GLY A 230 -24.28 27.57 2.80
CA GLY A 230 -25.07 26.57 2.06
C GLY A 230 -24.27 25.35 1.59
N VAL A 231 -23.20 25.00 2.27
CA VAL A 231 -22.31 23.89 1.94
C VAL A 231 -23.07 22.57 2.08
N ARG A 232 -23.03 21.72 1.04
CA ARG A 232 -23.76 20.43 0.99
C ARG A 232 -22.85 19.22 1.19
N VAL A 233 -21.55 19.37 1.07
CA VAL A 233 -20.52 18.34 1.32
C VAL A 233 -19.42 18.95 2.14
N ILE A 234 -19.03 18.28 3.22
CA ILE A 234 -17.92 18.70 4.08
C ILE A 234 -16.95 17.51 4.24
N PHE A 235 -15.72 17.69 3.84
CA PHE A 235 -14.64 16.72 4.08
C PHE A 235 -14.04 16.94 5.46
N VAL A 236 -14.00 15.86 6.28
CA VAL A 236 -13.56 15.88 7.68
C VAL A 236 -12.56 14.76 7.93
N PRO A 237 -11.27 14.95 7.60
CA PRO A 237 -10.20 13.99 7.91
C PRO A 237 -9.77 14.12 9.37
N ALA A 238 -10.56 13.58 10.28
CA ALA A 238 -10.35 13.70 11.72
C ALA A 238 -10.54 12.34 12.41
N ASN A 239 -10.02 12.23 13.63
CA ASN A 239 -10.19 11.05 14.46
C ASN A 239 -11.69 10.74 14.72
N ILE A 240 -11.97 9.54 15.19
CA ILE A 240 -13.33 9.02 15.43
C ILE A 240 -14.12 9.94 16.35
N ARG A 241 -13.54 10.32 17.50
CA ARG A 241 -14.23 11.14 18.51
C ARG A 241 -14.66 12.49 17.96
N ASP A 242 -13.73 13.23 17.35
CA ASP A 242 -14.01 14.55 16.79
C ASP A 242 -15.02 14.46 15.64
N SER A 243 -14.85 13.49 14.75
CA SER A 243 -15.74 13.26 13.61
C SER A 243 -17.18 12.93 14.04
N ALA A 244 -17.34 12.02 14.98
CA ALA A 244 -18.65 11.64 15.49
C ALA A 244 -19.35 12.84 16.17
N LEU A 245 -18.63 13.61 16.98
CA LEU A 245 -19.16 14.79 17.65
C LEU A 245 -19.55 15.89 16.65
N ILE A 246 -18.74 16.14 15.62
CA ILE A 246 -19.05 17.06 14.52
C ILE A 246 -20.35 16.65 13.84
N ILE A 247 -20.51 15.38 13.48
CA ILE A 247 -21.69 14.85 12.81
C ILE A 247 -22.94 15.00 13.69
N HIS A 248 -22.84 14.70 14.99
CA HIS A 248 -23.93 14.89 15.92
C HIS A 248 -24.34 16.36 16.09
N GLN A 249 -23.37 17.25 16.25
CA GLN A 249 -23.64 18.68 16.43
C GLN A 249 -24.17 19.34 15.17
N ALA A 250 -23.85 18.84 13.98
CA ALA A 250 -24.42 19.30 12.72
C ALA A 250 -25.95 19.17 12.70
N LYS A 251 -26.48 18.08 13.27
CA LYS A 251 -27.93 17.89 13.42
C LYS A 251 -28.56 18.98 14.33
N ASN A 252 -27.91 19.34 15.42
CA ASN A 252 -28.38 20.34 16.36
C ASN A 252 -28.47 21.75 15.72
N VAL A 253 -27.51 22.08 14.83
CA VAL A 253 -27.55 23.35 14.07
C VAL A 253 -28.40 23.26 12.80
N ARG A 254 -29.00 22.11 12.52
CA ARG A 254 -29.79 21.84 11.31
C ARG A 254 -28.97 22.08 10.02
N LEU A 255 -27.74 21.65 10.01
CA LEU A 255 -26.88 21.63 8.82
C LEU A 255 -27.20 20.36 8.03
N ASN A 256 -27.75 20.53 6.81
CA ASN A 256 -28.07 19.44 5.91
C ASN A 256 -26.95 19.27 4.89
N CYS A 257 -26.00 18.38 5.18
CA CYS A 257 -24.86 18.07 4.32
C CYS A 257 -24.45 16.61 4.45
N THR A 258 -23.64 16.15 3.50
CA THR A 258 -22.93 14.87 3.59
C THR A 258 -21.52 15.12 4.14
N PHE A 259 -21.16 14.39 5.16
CA PHE A 259 -19.79 14.36 5.68
C PHE A 259 -18.99 13.28 4.94
N LEU A 260 -17.81 13.64 4.48
CA LEU A 260 -16.84 12.73 3.87
C LEU A 260 -15.68 12.52 4.85
N GLY A 261 -15.30 11.27 5.08
CA GLY A 261 -14.20 10.91 5.98
C GLY A 261 -13.19 9.98 5.35
N THR A 262 -12.10 9.74 6.04
CA THR A 262 -11.06 8.78 5.68
C THR A 262 -11.38 7.40 6.23
N ASP A 263 -10.51 6.42 5.95
CA ASP A 263 -10.61 5.05 6.44
C ASP A 263 -10.56 4.90 7.97
N ASP A 264 -10.15 5.95 8.69
CA ASP A 264 -10.25 6.01 10.16
C ASP A 264 -11.69 5.81 10.67
N TRP A 265 -12.69 6.08 9.82
CA TRP A 265 -14.10 5.89 10.16
C TRP A 265 -14.56 4.43 10.02
N GLU A 266 -13.71 3.53 9.51
CA GLU A 266 -14.04 2.11 9.36
C GLU A 266 -13.73 1.31 10.63
N GLU A 267 -14.24 1.78 11.76
CA GLU A 267 -14.07 1.17 13.06
C GLU A 267 -15.42 1.01 13.77
N ASP A 268 -15.58 -0.08 14.51
CA ASP A 268 -16.83 -0.37 15.24
C ASP A 268 -17.22 0.75 16.21
N ASP A 269 -16.24 1.43 16.81
CA ASP A 269 -16.47 2.56 17.69
C ASP A 269 -17.12 3.74 16.95
N PHE A 270 -16.65 4.08 15.75
CA PHE A 270 -17.28 5.09 14.92
C PHE A 270 -18.70 4.67 14.51
N LEU A 271 -18.84 3.42 14.08
CA LEU A 271 -20.16 2.86 13.71
C LEU A 271 -21.16 3.00 14.84
N TYR A 272 -20.76 2.66 16.07
CA TYR A 272 -21.61 2.79 17.26
C TYR A 272 -21.97 4.26 17.53
N GLN A 273 -21.00 5.15 17.49
CA GLN A 273 -21.20 6.57 17.80
C GLN A 273 -22.09 7.26 16.76
N VAL A 274 -22.00 6.96 15.46
CA VAL A 274 -22.78 7.65 14.42
C VAL A 274 -24.10 6.96 14.04
N ALA A 275 -24.34 5.74 14.50
CA ALA A 275 -25.55 4.98 14.14
C ALA A 275 -26.86 5.73 14.46
N ALA A 276 -26.85 6.61 15.47
CA ALA A 276 -28.00 7.45 15.82
C ALA A 276 -28.08 8.77 15.04
N ALA A 277 -27.04 9.17 14.31
CA ALA A 277 -27.01 10.42 13.55
C ALA A 277 -27.80 10.34 12.22
N GLY A 278 -28.04 9.13 11.72
CA GLY A 278 -28.72 8.87 10.44
C GLY A 278 -27.76 8.49 9.32
N THR A 279 -28.16 7.53 8.48
CA THR A 279 -27.27 6.85 7.52
C THR A 279 -26.98 7.63 6.23
N ASN A 280 -27.72 8.70 5.94
CA ASN A 280 -27.64 9.40 4.66
C ASN A 280 -26.67 10.58 4.65
N VAL A 281 -25.96 10.80 5.75
CA VAL A 281 -25.12 12.01 5.93
C VAL A 281 -23.62 11.70 5.97
N ILE A 282 -23.21 10.45 5.81
CA ILE A 282 -21.80 10.07 5.87
C ILE A 282 -21.40 9.18 4.69
N ALA A 283 -20.21 9.44 4.16
CA ALA A 283 -19.49 8.55 3.27
C ALA A 283 -17.99 8.65 3.58
N PHE A 284 -17.28 7.55 3.45
CA PHE A 284 -15.85 7.53 3.74
C PHE A 284 -15.10 6.57 2.84
N SER A 285 -13.83 6.82 2.65
CA SER A 285 -12.94 5.93 1.90
C SER A 285 -12.61 4.69 2.70
N SER A 286 -12.61 3.55 2.05
CA SER A 286 -12.21 2.26 2.62
C SER A 286 -11.12 1.63 1.76
N LEU A 287 -10.14 1.06 2.41
CA LEU A 287 -8.99 0.43 1.75
C LEU A 287 -9.20 -1.06 1.49
N PHE A 288 -10.30 -1.61 1.98
CA PHE A 288 -10.70 -2.99 1.73
C PHE A 288 -12.22 -3.07 1.51
N ASP A 289 -12.60 -3.80 0.47
CA ASP A 289 -13.99 -4.18 0.23
C ASP A 289 -14.05 -5.70 0.06
N ALA A 290 -14.72 -6.38 0.98
CA ALA A 290 -14.99 -7.82 0.89
C ALA A 290 -15.81 -8.19 -0.36
N GLN A 291 -16.40 -7.21 -1.03
CA GLN A 291 -17.16 -7.36 -2.28
C GLN A 291 -16.34 -6.89 -3.50
N ALA A 292 -15.02 -6.69 -3.35
CA ALA A 292 -14.13 -6.20 -4.41
C ALA A 292 -14.11 -7.08 -5.68
N GLY A 293 -14.60 -8.31 -5.57
CA GLY A 293 -14.94 -9.14 -6.72
C GLY A 293 -13.77 -9.74 -7.49
N THR A 294 -12.56 -9.78 -6.93
CA THR A 294 -11.45 -10.53 -7.51
C THR A 294 -11.53 -12.00 -7.11
N LYS A 295 -10.94 -12.89 -7.92
CA LYS A 295 -10.83 -14.31 -7.55
C LYS A 295 -9.99 -14.48 -6.29
N GLU A 296 -9.01 -13.61 -6.10
CA GLU A 296 -8.12 -13.67 -4.95
C GLU A 296 -8.82 -13.20 -3.67
N THR A 297 -9.76 -12.23 -3.75
CA THR A 297 -10.65 -11.88 -2.63
C THR A 297 -11.42 -13.10 -2.13
N ASP A 298 -12.01 -13.88 -3.05
CA ASP A 298 -12.75 -15.09 -2.69
C ASP A 298 -11.84 -16.17 -2.09
N THR A 299 -10.64 -16.33 -2.62
CA THR A 299 -9.64 -17.30 -2.12
C THR A 299 -9.21 -16.93 -0.71
N PHE A 300 -8.85 -15.66 -0.50
CA PHE A 300 -8.48 -15.13 0.81
C PHE A 300 -9.61 -15.31 1.84
N LEU A 301 -10.82 -14.85 1.53
CA LEU A 301 -11.96 -14.92 2.47
C LEU A 301 -12.31 -16.36 2.84
N ARG A 302 -12.21 -17.30 1.88
CA ARG A 302 -12.42 -18.72 2.15
C ARG A 302 -11.36 -19.28 3.09
N ALA A 303 -10.08 -19.03 2.79
CA ALA A 303 -8.97 -19.50 3.63
C ALA A 303 -9.04 -18.87 5.03
N PHE A 304 -9.32 -17.57 5.12
CA PHE A 304 -9.44 -16.84 6.38
C PHE A 304 -10.56 -17.42 7.25
N ARG A 305 -11.75 -17.61 6.70
CA ARG A 305 -12.91 -18.15 7.43
C ARG A 305 -12.69 -19.62 7.87
N LEU A 306 -12.03 -20.42 7.04
CA LEU A 306 -11.68 -21.79 7.42
C LEU A 306 -10.74 -21.84 8.61
N LYS A 307 -9.81 -20.89 8.71
CA LYS A 307 -8.80 -20.87 9.77
C LYS A 307 -9.27 -20.17 11.05
N TYR A 308 -10.01 -19.06 10.92
CA TYR A 308 -10.36 -18.18 12.04
C TYR A 308 -11.85 -18.20 12.42
N GLY A 309 -12.68 -18.89 11.65
CA GLY A 309 -14.12 -19.00 11.89
C GLY A 309 -14.97 -18.25 10.85
N TYR A 310 -16.18 -18.73 10.60
CA TYR A 310 -17.06 -18.19 9.55
C TYR A 310 -17.52 -16.75 9.82
N ASP A 311 -17.64 -16.40 11.10
CA ASP A 311 -18.07 -15.06 11.54
C ASP A 311 -16.89 -14.09 11.71
N ALA A 312 -15.64 -14.58 11.55
CA ALA A 312 -14.46 -13.73 11.65
C ALA A 312 -14.39 -12.75 10.49
N VAL A 313 -14.14 -11.48 10.81
CA VAL A 313 -13.94 -10.40 9.86
C VAL A 313 -12.43 -10.11 9.79
N PRO A 314 -11.82 -10.17 8.61
CA PRO A 314 -10.40 -9.86 8.49
C PRO A 314 -10.14 -8.37 8.69
N GLU A 315 -9.15 -8.08 9.50
CA GLU A 315 -8.61 -6.72 9.63
C GLU A 315 -7.91 -6.29 8.32
N ARG A 316 -7.97 -5.00 8.01
CA ARG A 316 -7.33 -4.43 6.82
C ARG A 316 -5.84 -4.80 6.70
N ALA A 317 -5.10 -4.71 7.80
CA ALA A 317 -3.68 -5.05 7.83
C ALA A 317 -3.43 -6.53 7.43
N THR A 318 -4.31 -7.44 7.84
CA THR A 318 -4.25 -8.85 7.46
C THR A 318 -4.46 -9.06 5.95
N VAL A 319 -5.42 -8.36 5.36
CA VAL A 319 -5.66 -8.41 3.91
C VAL A 319 -4.46 -7.89 3.13
N LEU A 320 -3.86 -6.78 3.58
CA LEU A 320 -2.69 -6.19 2.93
C LEU A 320 -1.43 -7.05 3.11
N GLY A 321 -1.26 -7.72 4.25
CA GLY A 321 -0.19 -8.69 4.46
C GLY A 321 -0.29 -9.89 3.50
N TYR A 322 -1.51 -10.38 3.27
CA TYR A 322 -1.78 -11.41 2.27
C TYR A 322 -1.42 -10.92 0.86
N ASP A 323 -1.85 -9.73 0.48
CA ASP A 323 -1.53 -9.13 -0.82
C ASP A 323 -0.02 -8.94 -1.02
N ALA A 324 0.70 -8.51 0.01
CA ALA A 324 2.14 -8.35 -0.06
C ALA A 324 2.85 -9.67 -0.39
N TYR A 325 2.44 -10.79 0.23
CA TYR A 325 3.01 -12.09 -0.06
C TYR A 325 2.71 -12.57 -1.48
N ILE A 326 1.45 -12.51 -1.93
CA ILE A 326 1.10 -12.98 -3.28
C ILE A 326 1.71 -12.11 -4.38
N MET A 327 1.90 -10.82 -4.11
CA MET A 327 2.58 -9.90 -5.00
C MET A 327 4.09 -10.21 -5.07
N ALA A 328 4.75 -10.45 -3.93
CA ALA A 328 6.13 -10.91 -3.88
C ALA A 328 6.31 -12.23 -4.63
N ARG A 329 5.42 -13.20 -4.40
CA ARG A 329 5.38 -14.47 -5.13
C ARG A 329 5.31 -14.26 -6.64
N SER A 330 4.39 -13.42 -7.10
CA SER A 330 4.23 -13.10 -8.52
C SER A 330 5.48 -12.44 -9.11
N ALA A 331 6.09 -11.49 -8.39
CA ALA A 331 7.31 -10.82 -8.83
C ALA A 331 8.49 -11.80 -8.98
N LEU A 332 8.68 -12.71 -8.03
CA LEU A 332 9.70 -13.76 -8.07
C LEU A 332 9.49 -14.71 -9.26
N ILE A 333 8.26 -15.15 -9.52
CA ILE A 333 7.91 -16.00 -10.66
C ILE A 333 8.21 -15.29 -11.99
N ARG A 334 7.80 -14.03 -12.12
CA ARG A 334 8.00 -13.24 -13.36
C ARG A 334 9.48 -12.90 -13.59
N ALA A 335 10.23 -12.67 -12.52
CA ALA A 335 11.68 -12.43 -12.61
C ALA A 335 12.47 -13.69 -12.96
N GLY A 336 11.91 -14.90 -12.70
CA GLY A 336 12.59 -16.17 -12.91
C GLY A 336 13.86 -16.36 -12.07
N THR A 337 13.99 -15.57 -10.99
CA THR A 337 15.17 -15.58 -10.12
C THR A 337 14.77 -15.26 -8.68
N VAL A 338 15.57 -15.74 -7.73
CA VAL A 338 15.41 -15.49 -6.28
C VAL A 338 16.60 -14.74 -5.67
N VAL A 339 17.58 -14.37 -6.51
CA VAL A 339 18.84 -13.73 -6.07
C VAL A 339 19.14 -12.39 -6.75
N ARG A 340 18.47 -12.09 -7.86
CA ARG A 340 18.67 -10.83 -8.60
C ARG A 340 17.59 -9.83 -8.23
N GLY A 341 17.80 -9.09 -7.15
CA GLY A 341 16.84 -8.17 -6.60
C GLY A 341 16.40 -7.07 -7.58
N GLU A 342 17.30 -6.60 -8.45
CA GLU A 342 16.95 -5.62 -9.50
C GLU A 342 15.86 -6.14 -10.44
N LEU A 343 15.97 -7.40 -10.86
CA LEU A 343 14.97 -8.02 -11.73
C LEU A 343 13.66 -8.27 -10.99
N ILE A 344 13.73 -8.66 -9.71
CA ILE A 344 12.54 -8.87 -8.87
C ILE A 344 11.81 -7.54 -8.71
N MET A 345 12.51 -6.45 -8.38
CA MET A 345 11.93 -5.12 -8.23
C MET A 345 11.34 -4.62 -9.56
N GLU A 346 12.05 -4.79 -10.66
CA GLU A 346 11.54 -4.45 -12.00
C GLU A 346 10.22 -5.16 -12.31
N GLN A 347 10.14 -6.47 -12.03
CA GLN A 347 8.91 -7.23 -12.29
C GLN A 347 7.81 -6.88 -11.29
N LEU A 348 8.14 -6.52 -10.06
CA LEU A 348 7.20 -6.03 -9.07
C LEU A 348 6.50 -4.75 -9.56
N LEU A 349 7.26 -3.76 -10.02
CA LEU A 349 6.75 -2.48 -10.52
C LEU A 349 5.98 -2.60 -11.86
N LYS A 350 6.20 -3.68 -12.60
CA LYS A 350 5.47 -3.95 -13.86
C LYS A 350 4.09 -4.57 -13.66
N HIS A 351 3.65 -4.83 -12.44
CA HIS A 351 2.29 -5.30 -12.24
C HIS A 351 1.27 -4.24 -12.65
N ARG A 352 0.28 -4.68 -13.42
CA ARG A 352 -0.88 -3.89 -13.83
C ARG A 352 -2.11 -4.76 -13.61
N ASP A 353 -3.14 -4.19 -12.98
CA ASP A 353 -4.42 -4.85 -12.66
C ASP A 353 -4.25 -6.24 -12.01
N PHE A 354 -3.24 -6.36 -11.13
CA PHE A 354 -2.99 -7.59 -10.39
C PHE A 354 -4.15 -7.87 -9.45
N GLU A 355 -4.75 -9.06 -9.56
CA GLU A 355 -5.84 -9.48 -8.69
C GLU A 355 -5.31 -9.77 -7.27
N GLY A 356 -5.43 -8.82 -6.35
CA GLY A 356 -5.16 -8.99 -4.94
C GLY A 356 -6.43 -9.28 -4.15
N ALA A 357 -6.29 -9.72 -2.91
CA ALA A 357 -7.41 -9.90 -1.99
C ALA A 357 -8.11 -8.56 -1.67
N SER A 358 -7.36 -7.45 -1.68
CA SER A 358 -7.89 -6.10 -1.48
C SER A 358 -8.36 -5.41 -2.77
N GLY A 359 -8.50 -6.11 -3.88
CA GLY A 359 -8.89 -5.59 -5.19
C GLY A 359 -7.74 -5.56 -6.21
N LEU A 360 -7.96 -4.86 -7.33
CA LEU A 360 -6.94 -4.72 -8.37
C LEU A 360 -5.82 -3.78 -7.93
N ILE A 361 -4.58 -4.21 -8.15
CA ILE A 361 -3.37 -3.49 -7.73
C ILE A 361 -2.47 -3.28 -8.93
N SER A 362 -2.05 -2.05 -9.14
CA SER A 362 -1.02 -1.68 -10.10
C SER A 362 -0.02 -0.77 -9.39
N PHE A 363 1.18 -0.60 -9.95
CA PHE A 363 2.17 0.33 -9.38
C PHE A 363 2.44 1.50 -10.32
N ASP A 364 2.72 2.66 -9.75
CA ASP A 364 3.37 3.75 -10.46
C ASP A 364 4.89 3.53 -10.57
N GLU A 365 5.60 4.53 -11.12
CA GLU A 365 7.05 4.45 -11.37
C GLU A 365 7.90 4.42 -10.10
N ILE A 366 7.37 4.91 -8.97
CA ILE A 366 8.08 4.98 -7.70
C ILE A 366 7.69 3.86 -6.72
N GLY A 367 6.80 2.94 -7.13
CA GLY A 367 6.37 1.82 -6.29
C GLY A 367 5.19 2.11 -5.38
N ASP A 368 4.46 3.20 -5.60
CA ASP A 368 3.19 3.46 -4.94
C ASP A 368 2.04 2.73 -5.64
N PRO A 369 1.07 2.17 -4.90
CA PRO A 369 -0.01 1.42 -5.51
C PRO A 369 -1.05 2.35 -6.11
N ILE A 370 -1.51 1.98 -7.28
CA ILE A 370 -2.71 2.51 -7.93
C ILE A 370 -3.79 1.44 -7.74
N LYS A 371 -4.73 1.70 -6.85
CA LYS A 371 -5.77 0.75 -6.43
C LYS A 371 -7.14 1.37 -6.52
N SER A 372 -8.16 0.52 -6.62
CA SER A 372 -9.55 0.94 -6.39
C SER A 372 -9.76 1.30 -4.92
N VAL A 373 -10.58 2.31 -4.66
CA VAL A 373 -11.00 2.73 -3.33
C VAL A 373 -12.48 2.53 -3.19
N ALA A 374 -12.91 1.74 -2.23
CA ALA A 374 -14.31 1.64 -1.89
C ALA A 374 -14.76 2.90 -1.14
N ILE A 375 -15.93 3.41 -1.48
CA ILE A 375 -16.62 4.43 -0.71
C ILE A 375 -17.74 3.74 0.05
N LYS A 376 -17.70 3.84 1.37
CA LYS A 376 -18.65 3.20 2.27
C LYS A 376 -19.52 4.23 2.98
N THR A 377 -20.65 3.78 3.44
CA THR A 377 -21.56 4.50 4.34
C THR A 377 -22.03 3.56 5.45
N VAL A 378 -22.73 4.10 6.43
CA VAL A 378 -23.39 3.30 7.47
C VAL A 378 -24.85 3.08 7.08
N ARG A 379 -25.28 1.81 6.96
CA ARG A 379 -26.67 1.40 6.77
C ARG A 379 -26.97 0.23 7.70
N ASP A 380 -28.10 0.29 8.38
CA ASP A 380 -28.56 -0.79 9.29
C ASP A 380 -27.46 -1.23 10.29
N LYS A 381 -26.74 -0.25 10.83
CA LYS A 381 -25.62 -0.45 11.75
C LYS A 381 -24.49 -1.33 11.15
N LYS A 382 -24.24 -1.20 9.86
CA LYS A 382 -23.16 -1.89 9.15
C LYS A 382 -22.51 -0.93 8.15
N PHE A 383 -21.23 -1.12 7.92
CA PHE A 383 -20.55 -0.50 6.81
C PHE A 383 -20.99 -1.13 5.49
N THR A 384 -21.41 -0.29 4.55
CA THR A 384 -21.94 -0.74 3.26
C THR A 384 -21.23 0.03 2.16
N THR A 385 -20.64 -0.68 1.20
CA THR A 385 -20.06 -0.09 0.00
C THR A 385 -21.17 0.50 -0.86
N ILE A 386 -21.00 1.76 -1.25
CA ILE A 386 -21.95 2.50 -2.10
C ILE A 386 -21.37 2.88 -3.46
N TYR A 387 -20.03 2.88 -3.57
CA TYR A 387 -19.33 3.19 -4.81
C TYR A 387 -17.89 2.68 -4.74
N THR A 388 -17.29 2.41 -5.91
CA THR A 388 -15.86 2.10 -6.02
C THR A 388 -15.22 3.07 -6.99
N VAL A 389 -14.26 3.84 -6.51
CA VAL A 389 -13.42 4.71 -7.34
C VAL A 389 -12.35 3.84 -8.00
N VAL A 390 -12.45 3.67 -9.31
CA VAL A 390 -11.44 2.96 -10.10
C VAL A 390 -10.42 3.97 -10.62
N PRO A 391 -9.10 3.76 -10.45
CA PRO A 391 -8.11 4.62 -11.04
C PRO A 391 -8.22 4.54 -12.57
N LYS A 392 -8.22 5.69 -13.24
CA LYS A 392 -8.03 5.73 -14.70
C LYS A 392 -6.55 5.95 -14.95
N TRP A 393 -5.96 5.07 -15.73
CA TRP A 393 -4.64 5.29 -16.31
C TRP A 393 -4.70 6.54 -17.20
N GLY A 394 -3.92 7.56 -16.88
CA GLY A 394 -3.76 8.75 -17.72
C GLY A 394 -2.88 8.44 -18.91
#